data_ff439fe159805eb1b786e419380a4a8c
#
_entry.id   ff439fe159805eb1b786e419380a4a8c
#
_cell.length_a   1.000
_cell.length_b   1.000
_cell.length_c   1.000
_cell.angle_alpha   90.00
_cell.angle_beta   90.00
_cell.angle_gamma   90.00
#
_symmetry.space_group_name_H-M   'P 1'
#
loop_
_entity.id
_entity.type
_entity.pdbx_description
1 polymer ?
#
loop_
_entity_poly.entity_id
_entity_poly.type
_entity_poly.pdbx_seq_one_letter_code
_entity_poly.pdbx_strand_id
1 'polypeptide(L)'
;MLKRRSFLSGGLAALLPFAPLRAEGHRRIAAVDWAAAESLLALGVAPLAVADTGYYNQRMPQALPAQTLDIGPFWEINLELLDRLRPDLVFIGAPSLFMTPRLREIAPVEVVEEMIGEGSYGRAGTILRQCGRAAGLPGGTAEAVLTGVERQMDALAARIDRTRPVCILLPDQSGSRAMVYGNGSMPGSVIDRLGLVNAWKGPTNASGFIQVGFEALVALEDAIFMQMEIPTLAPQTERVLADSQLWQRLPAVRQGRVNRLGQFYPFGGCLSTLHLAAALTAAVPDRSGEGAP
;
A
#
# COMPACT_ATOMS: atom_id res chain seq x y z
N MET A 1 -32.36 -15.14 -1.40
CA MET A 1 -31.67 -15.92 -2.45
C MET A 1 -30.72 -14.98 -3.19
N LEU A 2 -29.46 -14.92 -2.75
CA LEU A 2 -28.41 -14.09 -3.36
C LEU A 2 -27.82 -14.86 -4.55
N LYS A 3 -27.96 -14.31 -5.74
CA LYS A 3 -27.35 -14.86 -6.96
C LYS A 3 -25.84 -14.76 -6.85
N ARG A 4 -25.16 -15.92 -6.81
CA ARG A 4 -23.73 -16.04 -7.01
C ARG A 4 -23.38 -15.52 -8.41
N ARG A 5 -22.84 -14.31 -8.50
CA ARG A 5 -22.20 -13.83 -9.71
C ARG A 5 -20.80 -14.44 -9.78
N SER A 6 -20.63 -15.28 -10.79
CA SER A 6 -19.36 -15.92 -11.15
C SER A 6 -18.27 -14.85 -11.36
N PHE A 7 -17.15 -15.01 -10.67
CA PHE A 7 -15.93 -14.26 -10.91
C PHE A 7 -15.42 -14.62 -12.32
N LEU A 8 -15.65 -13.72 -13.26
CA LEU A 8 -14.88 -13.72 -14.50
C LEU A 8 -13.51 -13.15 -14.20
N SER A 9 -12.51 -13.99 -14.39
CA SER A 9 -11.08 -13.68 -14.34
C SER A 9 -10.77 -12.58 -15.34
N GLY A 10 -10.95 -11.31 -14.92
CA GLY A 10 -10.47 -10.15 -15.64
C GLY A 10 -8.95 -10.14 -15.56
N GLY A 11 -8.30 -10.16 -16.73
CA GLY A 11 -6.87 -10.28 -16.88
C GLY A 11 -6.10 -9.30 -15.99
N LEU A 12 -5.34 -9.88 -15.07
CA LEU A 12 -4.28 -9.22 -14.33
C LEU A 12 -3.36 -8.61 -15.38
N ALA A 13 -3.35 -7.27 -15.51
CA ALA A 13 -2.35 -6.59 -16.31
C ALA A 13 -1.00 -7.08 -15.81
N ALA A 14 -0.30 -7.83 -16.64
CA ALA A 14 0.98 -8.42 -16.29
C ALA A 14 1.89 -7.28 -15.83
N LEU A 15 2.13 -7.20 -14.53
CA LEU A 15 3.27 -6.48 -13.99
C LEU A 15 4.46 -7.03 -14.76
N LEU A 16 5.13 -6.18 -15.55
CA LEU A 16 6.30 -6.60 -16.30
C LEU A 16 7.22 -7.33 -15.32
N PRO A 17 7.65 -8.57 -15.61
CA PRO A 17 8.62 -9.23 -14.78
C PRO A 17 9.89 -8.39 -14.82
N PHE A 18 10.16 -7.63 -13.77
CA PHE A 18 11.48 -7.09 -13.54
C PHE A 18 12.40 -8.31 -13.34
N ALA A 19 13.12 -8.66 -14.39
CA ALA A 19 14.11 -9.72 -14.29
C ALA A 19 15.11 -9.32 -13.19
N PRO A 20 15.37 -10.16 -12.19
CA PRO A 20 16.38 -9.84 -11.19
C PRO A 20 17.72 -9.72 -11.92
N LEU A 21 18.25 -8.51 -12.01
CA LEU A 21 19.65 -8.32 -12.37
C LEU A 21 20.47 -9.01 -11.26
N ARG A 22 21.04 -10.17 -11.57
CA ARG A 22 22.11 -10.74 -10.78
C ARG A 22 23.30 -9.80 -10.88
N ALA A 23 23.43 -8.91 -9.95
CA ALA A 23 24.57 -8.04 -9.86
C ALA A 23 25.55 -8.60 -8.85
N GLU A 24 26.58 -9.21 -9.37
CA GLU A 24 27.84 -9.40 -8.62
C GLU A 24 28.38 -7.99 -8.31
N GLY A 25 28.47 -7.63 -7.03
CA GLY A 25 29.06 -6.39 -6.58
C GLY A 25 28.13 -5.34 -5.93
N HIS A 26 26.85 -5.62 -5.74
CA HIS A 26 25.98 -4.69 -5.02
C HIS A 26 26.24 -4.70 -3.52
N ARG A 27 26.11 -3.51 -2.90
CA ARG A 27 26.14 -3.34 -1.45
C ARG A 27 25.19 -4.31 -0.76
N ARG A 28 25.60 -4.81 0.38
CA ARG A 28 24.79 -5.67 1.27
C ARG A 28 23.84 -4.78 2.05
N ILE A 29 22.65 -4.59 1.55
CA ILE A 29 21.67 -3.64 2.10
C ILE A 29 20.61 -4.40 2.89
N ALA A 30 20.39 -4.00 4.16
CA ALA A 30 19.23 -4.42 4.94
C ALA A 30 18.18 -3.30 4.97
N ALA A 31 16.91 -3.65 5.14
CA ALA A 31 15.83 -2.70 5.24
C ALA A 31 14.89 -3.05 6.40
N VAL A 32 14.82 -2.16 7.36
CA VAL A 32 13.78 -2.18 8.40
C VAL A 32 12.49 -1.58 7.86
N ASP A 33 12.63 -0.54 7.03
CA ASP A 33 11.50 0.11 6.37
C ASP A 33 11.05 -0.66 5.11
N TRP A 34 9.76 -0.91 5.00
CA TRP A 34 9.21 -1.71 3.90
C TRP A 34 9.10 -0.94 2.58
N ALA A 35 8.92 0.38 2.60
CA ALA A 35 8.94 1.16 1.37
C ALA A 35 10.34 1.17 0.74
N ALA A 36 11.39 1.15 1.58
CA ALA A 36 12.77 0.98 1.12
C ALA A 36 13.01 -0.43 0.58
N ALA A 37 12.55 -1.48 1.28
CA ALA A 37 12.66 -2.87 0.80
C ALA A 37 11.98 -3.05 -0.55
N GLU A 38 10.77 -2.55 -0.71
CA GLU A 38 10.01 -2.53 -1.97
C GLU A 38 10.75 -1.77 -3.07
N SER A 39 11.31 -0.60 -2.74
CA SER A 39 12.07 0.22 -3.68
C SER A 39 13.34 -0.46 -4.18
N LEU A 40 14.05 -1.18 -3.31
CA LEU A 40 15.19 -2.01 -3.70
C LEU A 40 14.76 -3.09 -4.69
N LEU A 41 13.66 -3.79 -4.40
CA LEU A 41 13.12 -4.81 -5.30
C LEU A 41 12.70 -4.23 -6.65
N ALA A 42 12.04 -3.06 -6.66
CA ALA A 42 11.67 -2.35 -7.88
C ALA A 42 12.87 -1.97 -8.74
N LEU A 43 14.02 -1.74 -8.11
CA LEU A 43 15.31 -1.45 -8.75
C LEU A 43 16.09 -2.71 -9.14
N GLY A 44 15.55 -3.92 -8.90
CA GLY A 44 16.23 -5.19 -9.17
C GLY A 44 17.29 -5.56 -8.13
N VAL A 45 17.31 -4.90 -6.98
CA VAL A 45 18.26 -5.17 -5.87
C VAL A 45 17.57 -6.02 -4.80
N ALA A 46 18.09 -7.21 -4.56
CA ALA A 46 17.61 -8.06 -3.49
C ALA A 46 18.14 -7.56 -2.13
N PRO A 47 17.27 -7.20 -1.16
CA PRO A 47 17.73 -6.85 0.17
C PRO A 47 18.32 -8.09 0.87
N LEU A 48 19.44 -7.89 1.59
CA LEU A 48 20.09 -8.91 2.39
C LEU A 48 19.18 -9.42 3.51
N ALA A 49 18.50 -8.50 4.16
CA ALA A 49 17.60 -8.77 5.27
C ALA A 49 16.50 -7.71 5.35
N VAL A 50 15.32 -8.11 5.79
CA VAL A 50 14.16 -7.23 5.95
C VAL A 50 13.47 -7.51 7.28
N ALA A 51 12.91 -6.50 7.91
CA ALA A 51 12.11 -6.67 9.11
C ALA A 51 10.79 -7.37 8.78
N ASP A 52 10.41 -8.37 9.60
CA ASP A 52 9.12 -9.06 9.57
C ASP A 52 8.77 -9.58 8.16
N THR A 53 9.63 -10.40 7.58
CA THR A 53 9.51 -10.91 6.21
C THR A 53 8.21 -11.67 5.96
N GLY A 54 7.72 -12.39 6.98
CA GLY A 54 6.45 -13.11 6.91
C GLY A 54 5.28 -12.17 6.68
N TYR A 55 5.25 -11.06 7.42
CA TYR A 55 4.19 -10.06 7.32
C TYR A 55 4.32 -9.17 6.08
N TYR A 56 5.58 -8.89 5.67
CA TYR A 56 5.88 -8.24 4.40
C TYR A 56 5.26 -9.02 3.23
N ASN A 57 5.56 -10.31 3.12
CA ASN A 57 5.08 -11.15 2.01
C ASN A 57 3.56 -11.31 1.96
N GLN A 58 2.87 -11.08 3.08
CA GLN A 58 1.40 -11.10 3.11
C GLN A 58 0.77 -9.80 2.60
N ARG A 59 1.46 -8.67 2.71
CA ARG A 59 0.88 -7.33 2.50
C ARG A 59 1.42 -6.58 1.31
N MET A 60 2.65 -6.89 0.90
CA MET A 60 3.32 -6.16 -0.16
C MET A 60 3.03 -6.78 -1.54
N PRO A 61 2.98 -5.96 -2.60
CA PRO A 61 2.63 -6.45 -3.94
C PRO A 61 3.67 -7.38 -4.56
N GLN A 62 4.90 -7.32 -4.08
CA GLN A 62 6.01 -8.16 -4.53
C GLN A 62 6.61 -8.89 -3.34
N ALA A 63 6.69 -10.22 -3.43
CA ALA A 63 7.32 -11.04 -2.40
C ALA A 63 8.85 -10.83 -2.36
N LEU A 64 9.41 -10.97 -1.17
CA LEU A 64 10.86 -10.98 -0.98
C LEU A 64 11.50 -12.22 -1.61
N PRO A 65 12.73 -12.11 -2.14
CA PRO A 65 13.52 -13.28 -2.53
C PRO A 65 13.69 -14.26 -1.36
N ALA A 66 13.68 -15.56 -1.66
CA ALA A 66 13.76 -16.61 -0.62
C ALA A 66 15.03 -16.54 0.25
N GLN A 67 16.10 -15.94 -0.26
CA GLN A 67 17.35 -15.74 0.48
C GLN A 67 17.36 -14.53 1.40
N THR A 68 16.35 -13.65 1.35
CA THR A 68 16.24 -12.49 2.23
C THR A 68 15.97 -12.95 3.66
N LEU A 69 16.80 -12.53 4.60
CA LEU A 69 16.71 -12.96 5.98
C LEU A 69 15.74 -12.10 6.78
N ASP A 70 15.07 -12.72 7.74
CA ASP A 70 14.21 -12.01 8.69
C ASP A 70 15.03 -11.49 9.86
N ILE A 71 14.95 -10.20 10.14
CA ILE A 71 15.62 -9.55 11.28
C ILE A 71 14.66 -9.19 12.41
N GLY A 72 13.51 -9.86 12.48
CA GLY A 72 12.48 -9.60 13.48
C GLY A 72 11.59 -8.40 13.16
N PRO A 73 10.62 -8.11 14.01
CA PRO A 73 9.68 -7.02 13.78
C PRO A 73 10.36 -5.65 13.90
N PHE A 74 9.83 -4.65 13.19
CA PHE A 74 10.44 -3.31 13.11
C PHE A 74 10.53 -2.57 14.46
N TRP A 75 9.80 -3.02 15.50
CA TRP A 75 9.87 -2.47 16.86
C TRP A 75 10.83 -3.24 17.77
N GLU A 76 11.33 -4.41 17.36
CA GLU A 76 12.26 -5.25 18.12
C GLU A 76 13.20 -5.99 17.16
N ILE A 77 14.10 -5.23 16.54
CA ILE A 77 15.02 -5.76 15.55
C ILE A 77 16.08 -6.63 16.21
N ASN A 78 16.37 -7.79 15.62
CA ASN A 78 17.46 -8.65 16.05
C ASN A 78 18.82 -8.07 15.68
N LEU A 79 19.34 -7.18 16.55
CA LEU A 79 20.61 -6.50 16.34
C LEU A 79 21.80 -7.47 16.30
N GLU A 80 21.77 -8.57 17.05
CA GLU A 80 22.83 -9.58 17.04
C GLU A 80 22.92 -10.28 15.68
N LEU A 81 21.79 -10.65 15.10
CA LEU A 81 21.76 -11.19 13.74
C LEU A 81 22.26 -10.16 12.73
N LEU A 82 21.81 -8.93 12.84
CA LEU A 82 22.19 -7.84 11.93
C LEU A 82 23.69 -7.57 11.98
N ASP A 83 24.30 -7.56 13.18
CA ASP A 83 25.75 -7.42 13.37
C ASP A 83 26.51 -8.58 12.70
N ARG A 84 26.07 -9.82 12.89
CA ARG A 84 26.65 -10.99 12.21
C ARG A 84 26.55 -10.92 10.69
N LEU A 85 25.47 -10.35 10.19
CA LEU A 85 25.25 -10.17 8.74
C LEU A 85 26.18 -9.12 8.13
N ARG A 86 26.72 -8.19 8.90
CA ARG A 86 27.59 -7.09 8.45
C ARG A 86 27.04 -6.40 7.20
N PRO A 87 25.88 -5.76 7.26
CA PRO A 87 25.38 -4.99 6.14
C PRO A 87 26.25 -3.75 5.90
N ASP A 88 26.39 -3.36 4.64
CA ASP A 88 27.06 -2.10 4.27
C ASP A 88 26.18 -0.88 4.54
N LEU A 89 24.85 -1.10 4.65
CA LEU A 89 23.85 -0.07 4.86
C LEU A 89 22.56 -0.65 5.41
N VAL A 90 21.87 0.10 6.27
CA VAL A 90 20.52 -0.21 6.75
C VAL A 90 19.58 0.95 6.46
N PHE A 91 18.48 0.69 5.75
CA PHE A 91 17.35 1.62 5.62
C PHE A 91 16.36 1.46 6.76
N ILE A 92 15.94 2.57 7.36
CA ILE A 92 15.01 2.59 8.49
C ILE A 92 14.17 3.86 8.50
N GLY A 93 12.91 3.77 8.91
CA GLY A 93 12.08 4.95 9.20
C GLY A 93 12.50 5.65 10.50
N ALA A 94 12.25 6.94 10.60
CA ALA A 94 12.66 7.74 11.77
C ALA A 94 12.11 7.22 13.12
N PRO A 95 10.83 6.79 13.24
CA PRO A 95 10.31 6.24 14.50
C PRO A 95 11.04 4.97 14.94
N SER A 96 11.30 4.05 14.01
CA SER A 96 12.01 2.80 14.31
C SER A 96 13.46 3.06 14.70
N LEU A 97 14.12 4.03 14.08
CA LEU A 97 15.48 4.43 14.47
C LEU A 97 15.52 5.00 15.90
N PHE A 98 14.52 5.79 16.30
CA PHE A 98 14.41 6.30 17.66
C PHE A 98 14.34 5.16 18.70
N MET A 99 13.64 4.08 18.37
CA MET A 99 13.53 2.88 19.23
C MET A 99 14.80 2.00 19.18
N THR A 100 15.66 2.18 18.18
CA THR A 100 16.82 1.32 17.94
C THR A 100 18.12 2.15 17.80
N PRO A 101 18.51 2.94 18.84
CA PRO A 101 19.64 3.87 18.72
C PRO A 101 20.98 3.18 18.45
N ARG A 102 21.16 1.94 18.92
CA ARG A 102 22.39 1.15 18.72
C ARG A 102 22.59 0.64 17.29
N LEU A 103 21.61 0.78 16.42
CA LEU A 103 21.72 0.34 15.02
C LEU A 103 22.90 1.01 14.30
N ARG A 104 23.22 2.27 14.64
CA ARG A 104 24.35 3.02 14.07
C ARG A 104 25.73 2.48 14.48
N GLU A 105 25.80 1.67 15.54
CA GLU A 105 27.04 1.00 15.97
C GLU A 105 27.33 -0.22 15.06
N ILE A 106 26.30 -0.77 14.42
CA ILE A 106 26.40 -1.99 13.59
C ILE A 106 26.71 -1.63 12.14
N ALA A 107 26.03 -0.63 11.57
CA ALA A 107 26.18 -0.26 10.17
C ALA A 107 25.83 1.22 9.93
N PRO A 108 26.29 1.80 8.81
CA PRO A 108 25.72 3.04 8.29
C PRO A 108 24.21 2.95 8.15
N VAL A 109 23.50 4.02 8.53
CA VAL A 109 22.05 4.08 8.52
C VAL A 109 21.58 5.21 7.62
N GLU A 110 20.70 4.90 6.69
CA GLU A 110 19.91 5.89 5.95
C GLU A 110 18.47 5.90 6.44
N VAL A 111 18.02 7.09 6.84
CA VAL A 111 16.64 7.30 7.25
C VAL A 111 15.80 7.62 6.01
N VAL A 112 14.73 6.88 5.81
CA VAL A 112 13.75 7.14 4.74
C VAL A 112 12.63 8.03 5.22
N GLU A 113 12.08 8.84 4.34
CA GLU A 113 10.89 9.61 4.62
C GLU A 113 9.68 8.68 4.83
N GLU A 114 8.83 9.03 5.79
CA GLU A 114 7.59 8.29 6.01
C GLU A 114 6.58 8.58 4.89
N MET A 115 5.84 7.55 4.48
CA MET A 115 4.77 7.64 3.49
C MET A 115 3.48 8.20 4.09
N ILE A 116 3.59 9.35 4.79
CA ILE A 116 2.49 10.01 5.50
C ILE A 116 2.39 11.49 5.13
N GLY A 117 1.21 12.07 5.33
CA GLY A 117 0.94 13.49 5.05
C GLY A 117 0.77 13.81 3.57
N GLU A 118 0.58 15.07 3.27
CA GLU A 118 0.45 15.55 1.89
C GLU A 118 1.70 15.23 1.06
N GLY A 119 1.49 14.88 -0.21
CA GLY A 119 2.58 14.53 -1.12
C GLY A 119 3.17 13.14 -0.93
N SER A 120 2.51 12.22 -0.18
CA SER A 120 3.00 10.86 0.03
C SER A 120 3.26 10.11 -1.27
N TYR A 121 2.50 10.34 -2.35
CA TYR A 121 2.80 9.79 -3.67
C TYR A 121 4.19 10.22 -4.20
N GLY A 122 4.54 11.50 -4.06
CA GLY A 122 5.86 12.01 -4.45
C GLY A 122 7.00 11.43 -3.63
N ARG A 123 6.74 11.14 -2.32
CA ARG A 123 7.76 10.52 -1.43
C ARG A 123 8.15 9.12 -1.87
N ALA A 124 7.22 8.34 -2.45
CA ALA A 124 7.56 7.03 -3.04
C ALA A 124 8.69 7.15 -4.07
N GLY A 125 8.64 8.16 -4.93
CA GLY A 125 9.72 8.46 -5.88
C GLY A 125 11.01 8.90 -5.20
N THR A 126 10.93 9.69 -4.13
CA THR A 126 12.10 10.11 -3.34
C THR A 126 12.81 8.91 -2.72
N ILE A 127 12.07 7.99 -2.09
CA ILE A 127 12.61 6.76 -1.50
C ILE A 127 13.26 5.89 -2.57
N LEU A 128 12.60 5.73 -3.73
CA LEU A 128 13.17 4.94 -4.83
C LEU A 128 14.51 5.51 -5.31
N ARG A 129 14.62 6.83 -5.48
CA ARG A 129 15.86 7.51 -5.85
C ARG A 129 16.94 7.35 -4.78
N GLN A 130 16.57 7.47 -3.51
CA GLN A 130 17.47 7.26 -2.38
C GLN A 130 18.03 5.84 -2.40
N CYS A 131 17.18 4.84 -2.53
CA CYS A 131 17.60 3.44 -2.64
C CYS A 131 18.51 3.19 -3.85
N GLY A 132 18.21 3.77 -5.01
CA GLY A 132 19.04 3.64 -6.20
C GLY A 132 20.46 4.19 -6.01
N ARG A 133 20.57 5.38 -5.41
CA ARG A 133 21.88 5.99 -5.08
C ARG A 133 22.64 5.15 -4.06
N ALA A 134 21.97 4.74 -2.99
CA ALA A 134 22.58 3.95 -1.93
C ALA A 134 23.07 2.58 -2.41
N ALA A 135 22.34 1.96 -3.33
CA ALA A 135 22.72 0.70 -3.96
C ALA A 135 23.85 0.85 -5.01
N GLY A 136 24.28 2.08 -5.31
CA GLY A 136 25.32 2.34 -6.30
C GLY A 136 24.88 2.08 -7.74
N LEU A 137 23.58 2.18 -8.01
CA LEU A 137 23.04 1.95 -9.35
C LEU A 137 23.38 3.11 -10.31
N PRO A 138 23.46 2.84 -11.63
CA PRO A 138 23.66 3.89 -12.62
C PRO A 138 22.62 4.99 -12.49
N GLY A 139 23.02 6.25 -12.71
CA GLY A 139 22.12 7.37 -12.78
C GLY A 139 21.03 7.12 -13.85
N GLY A 140 19.78 7.41 -13.50
CA GLY A 140 18.65 7.15 -14.41
C GLY A 140 17.92 5.83 -14.16
N THR A 141 18.49 4.85 -13.44
CA THR A 141 17.79 3.58 -13.13
C THR A 141 16.48 3.83 -12.39
N ALA A 142 16.51 4.64 -11.34
CA ALA A 142 15.31 5.00 -10.59
C ALA A 142 14.29 5.78 -11.47
N GLU A 143 14.77 6.68 -12.33
CA GLU A 143 13.90 7.44 -13.23
C GLU A 143 13.22 6.54 -14.27
N ALA A 144 13.91 5.52 -14.76
CA ALA A 144 13.31 4.56 -15.68
C ALA A 144 12.16 3.79 -15.02
N VAL A 145 12.34 3.36 -13.77
CA VAL A 145 11.27 2.70 -12.97
C VAL A 145 10.11 3.67 -12.77
N LEU A 146 10.38 4.90 -12.32
CA LEU A 146 9.35 5.92 -12.08
C LEU A 146 8.56 6.23 -13.35
N THR A 147 9.24 6.39 -14.49
CA THR A 147 8.59 6.60 -15.79
C THR A 147 7.67 5.43 -16.15
N GLY A 148 8.06 4.20 -15.81
CA GLY A 148 7.23 3.01 -15.98
C GLY A 148 5.99 3.03 -15.09
N VAL A 149 6.14 3.40 -13.82
CA VAL A 149 5.04 3.55 -12.84
C VAL A 149 4.07 4.64 -13.31
N GLU A 150 4.56 5.83 -13.69
CA GLU A 150 3.72 6.94 -14.15
C GLU A 150 2.90 6.57 -15.38
N ARG A 151 3.50 5.90 -16.37
CA ARG A 151 2.76 5.41 -17.55
C ARG A 151 1.62 4.47 -17.17
N GLN A 152 1.85 3.56 -16.22
CA GLN A 152 0.82 2.64 -15.75
C GLN A 152 -0.27 3.38 -14.96
N MET A 153 0.10 4.36 -14.14
CA MET A 153 -0.86 5.22 -13.43
C MET A 153 -1.73 6.02 -14.40
N ASP A 154 -1.14 6.59 -15.46
CA ASP A 154 -1.90 7.31 -16.50
C ASP A 154 -2.87 6.38 -17.23
N ALA A 155 -2.44 5.18 -17.58
CA ALA A 155 -3.30 4.18 -18.21
C ALA A 155 -4.47 3.74 -17.32
N LEU A 156 -4.25 3.60 -16.00
CA LEU A 156 -5.31 3.32 -15.04
C LEU A 156 -6.24 4.52 -14.88
N ALA A 157 -5.69 5.72 -14.76
CA ALA A 157 -6.47 6.95 -14.66
C ALA A 157 -7.37 7.21 -15.87
N ALA A 158 -6.93 6.80 -17.08
CA ALA A 158 -7.72 6.95 -18.29
C ALA A 158 -8.97 6.04 -18.35
N ARG A 159 -8.98 4.94 -17.60
CA ARG A 159 -10.04 3.91 -17.61
C ARG A 159 -11.06 4.05 -16.50
N ILE A 160 -10.70 4.72 -15.42
CA ILE A 160 -11.52 4.77 -14.21
C ILE A 160 -12.72 5.72 -14.36
N ASP A 161 -13.88 5.33 -13.88
CA ASP A 161 -15.04 6.21 -13.77
C ASP A 161 -14.88 7.17 -12.58
N ARG A 162 -15.15 8.46 -12.80
CA ARG A 162 -15.02 9.53 -11.82
C ARG A 162 -16.35 10.17 -11.41
N THR A 163 -17.45 9.50 -11.72
CA THR A 163 -18.79 10.05 -11.50
C THR A 163 -19.15 10.16 -10.02
N ARG A 164 -18.54 9.32 -9.18
CA ARG A 164 -18.82 9.29 -7.74
C ARG A 164 -17.54 9.40 -6.92
N PRO A 165 -17.61 10.07 -5.74
CA PRO A 165 -16.52 10.06 -4.79
C PRO A 165 -16.32 8.65 -4.21
N VAL A 166 -15.10 8.33 -3.81
CA VAL A 166 -14.74 7.05 -3.20
C VAL A 166 -14.31 7.23 -1.74
N CYS A 167 -14.65 6.29 -0.88
CA CYS A 167 -14.17 6.23 0.50
C CYS A 167 -13.48 4.90 0.75
N ILE A 168 -12.16 4.91 0.92
CA ILE A 168 -11.43 3.71 1.34
C ILE A 168 -11.60 3.56 2.84
N LEU A 169 -12.08 2.40 3.27
CA LEU A 169 -12.33 2.10 4.67
C LEU A 169 -11.97 0.65 5.03
N LEU A 170 -11.59 0.45 6.28
CA LEU A 170 -11.35 -0.86 6.89
C LEU A 170 -12.27 -0.99 8.12
N PRO A 171 -13.38 -1.74 8.02
CA PRO A 171 -14.24 -2.01 9.16
C PRO A 171 -13.48 -2.79 10.25
N ASP A 172 -13.72 -2.46 11.49
CA ASP A 172 -13.17 -3.20 12.62
C ASP A 172 -14.04 -4.42 13.00
N GLN A 173 -13.55 -5.21 13.94
CA GLN A 173 -14.21 -6.42 14.39
C GLN A 173 -15.37 -6.16 15.36
N SER A 174 -15.64 -4.90 15.72
CA SER A 174 -16.77 -4.53 16.59
C SER A 174 -18.09 -4.40 15.82
N GLY A 175 -18.03 -4.23 14.48
CA GLY A 175 -19.20 -3.98 13.63
C GLY A 175 -19.84 -2.61 13.83
N SER A 176 -19.11 -1.67 14.43
CA SER A 176 -19.60 -0.32 14.75
C SER A 176 -18.68 0.80 14.24
N ARG A 177 -17.45 0.47 13.87
CA ARG A 177 -16.40 1.44 13.51
C ARG A 177 -15.66 1.00 12.25
N ALA A 178 -15.05 1.99 11.59
CA ALA A 178 -14.10 1.75 10.50
C ALA A 178 -12.93 2.73 10.59
N MET A 179 -11.76 2.28 10.19
CA MET A 179 -10.67 3.17 9.81
C MET A 179 -10.97 3.73 8.43
N VAL A 180 -10.89 5.05 8.24
CA VAL A 180 -11.04 5.72 6.95
C VAL A 180 -9.76 6.46 6.58
N TYR A 181 -9.45 6.53 5.27
CA TYR A 181 -8.25 7.17 4.74
C TYR A 181 -8.62 8.50 4.08
N GLY A 182 -8.04 9.59 4.60
CA GLY A 182 -8.19 10.94 4.06
C GLY A 182 -7.06 11.34 3.11
N ASN A 183 -7.08 12.59 2.66
CA ASN A 183 -6.14 13.12 1.66
C ASN A 183 -4.66 13.11 2.11
N GLY A 184 -4.39 13.18 3.42
CA GLY A 184 -3.03 13.11 3.97
C GLY A 184 -2.44 11.70 4.03
N SER A 185 -3.09 10.68 3.47
CA SER A 185 -2.60 9.31 3.41
C SER A 185 -2.07 8.92 2.03
N MET A 186 -1.27 7.86 1.93
CA MET A 186 -0.89 7.29 0.63
C MET A 186 -2.14 6.86 -0.17
N PRO A 187 -3.15 6.17 0.41
CA PRO A 187 -4.39 5.90 -0.31
C PRO A 187 -5.10 7.16 -0.82
N GLY A 188 -5.15 8.23 -0.03
CA GLY A 188 -5.69 9.53 -0.47
C GLY A 188 -4.93 10.11 -1.65
N SER A 189 -3.60 10.06 -1.62
CA SER A 189 -2.76 10.51 -2.75
C SER A 189 -2.97 9.68 -4.03
N VAL A 190 -3.24 8.39 -3.91
CA VAL A 190 -3.56 7.52 -5.06
C VAL A 190 -4.94 7.88 -5.63
N ILE A 191 -5.94 8.13 -4.78
CA ILE A 191 -7.25 8.62 -5.20
C ILE A 191 -7.09 9.91 -6.03
N ASP A 192 -6.33 10.87 -5.52
CA ASP A 192 -6.08 12.15 -6.22
C ASP A 192 -5.32 11.93 -7.54
N ARG A 193 -4.30 11.07 -7.57
CA ARG A 193 -3.51 10.76 -8.78
C ARG A 193 -4.35 10.11 -9.88
N LEU A 194 -5.36 9.32 -9.52
CA LEU A 194 -6.33 8.75 -10.46
C LEU A 194 -7.40 9.76 -10.91
N GLY A 195 -7.42 10.96 -10.34
CA GLY A 195 -8.44 11.98 -10.60
C GLY A 195 -9.79 11.66 -9.98
N LEU A 196 -9.83 10.78 -8.98
CA LEU A 196 -11.00 10.49 -8.17
C LEU A 196 -11.17 11.53 -7.06
N VAL A 197 -12.35 11.61 -6.51
CA VAL A 197 -12.64 12.46 -5.34
C VAL A 197 -12.68 11.57 -4.09
N ASN A 198 -11.81 11.85 -3.10
CA ASN A 198 -11.93 11.21 -1.80
C ASN A 198 -13.19 11.75 -1.09
N ALA A 199 -14.09 10.84 -0.71
CA ALA A 199 -15.33 11.22 -0.04
C ALA A 199 -15.10 11.71 1.39
N TRP A 200 -14.06 11.21 2.08
CA TRP A 200 -13.75 11.63 3.44
C TRP A 200 -13.08 13.00 3.44
N LYS A 201 -13.77 14.01 3.98
CA LYS A 201 -13.28 15.38 4.14
C LYS A 201 -13.07 15.77 5.62
N GLY A 202 -13.38 14.85 6.54
CA GLY A 202 -13.20 15.07 7.97
C GLY A 202 -11.71 15.02 8.37
N PRO A 203 -11.42 15.29 9.67
CA PRO A 203 -10.07 15.28 10.19
C PRO A 203 -9.44 13.90 10.10
N THR A 204 -8.11 13.85 10.06
CA THR A 204 -7.29 12.66 10.13
C THR A 204 -6.12 12.91 11.08
N ASN A 205 -5.45 11.84 11.51
CA ASN A 205 -4.16 11.94 12.19
C ASN A 205 -3.04 12.32 11.22
N ALA A 206 -1.81 12.43 11.71
CA ALA A 206 -0.63 12.76 10.90
C ALA A 206 -0.37 11.76 9.75
N SER A 207 -0.80 10.50 9.91
CA SER A 207 -0.67 9.46 8.87
C SER A 207 -1.83 9.47 7.86
N GLY A 208 -2.74 10.42 7.95
CA GLY A 208 -3.84 10.61 7.01
C GLY A 208 -5.01 9.64 7.17
N PHE A 209 -5.17 9.01 8.32
CA PHE A 209 -6.33 8.16 8.61
C PHE A 209 -6.94 8.46 9.97
N ILE A 210 -8.16 7.98 10.20
CA ILE A 210 -8.86 8.09 11.48
C ILE A 210 -9.81 6.91 11.65
N GLN A 211 -10.03 6.48 12.90
CA GLN A 211 -11.08 5.54 13.23
C GLN A 211 -12.36 6.31 13.60
N VAL A 212 -13.45 6.01 12.90
CA VAL A 212 -14.75 6.64 13.10
C VAL A 212 -15.84 5.62 13.35
N GLY A 213 -16.92 6.03 14.04
CA GLY A 213 -18.13 5.22 14.09
C GLY A 213 -18.87 5.23 12.74
N PHE A 214 -19.67 4.20 12.47
CA PHE A 214 -20.44 4.13 11.22
C PHE A 214 -21.42 5.28 11.05
N GLU A 215 -21.85 5.94 12.14
CA GLU A 215 -22.68 7.13 12.10
C GLU A 215 -22.04 8.29 11.31
N ALA A 216 -20.71 8.41 11.37
CA ALA A 216 -20.00 9.43 10.59
C ALA A 216 -20.01 9.15 9.07
N LEU A 217 -20.22 7.89 8.68
CA LEU A 217 -20.29 7.48 7.27
C LEU A 217 -21.66 7.78 6.63
N VAL A 218 -22.67 8.08 7.43
CA VAL A 218 -24.03 8.43 6.93
C VAL A 218 -23.98 9.64 6.02
N ALA A 219 -23.13 10.61 6.33
CA ALA A 219 -22.97 11.84 5.52
C ALA A 219 -22.34 11.59 4.13
N LEU A 220 -21.80 10.40 3.88
CA LEU A 220 -21.18 10.03 2.60
C LEU A 220 -22.20 9.39 1.65
N GLU A 221 -23.34 10.04 1.44
CA GLU A 221 -24.52 9.51 0.75
C GLU A 221 -24.24 9.02 -0.67
N ASP A 222 -23.40 9.74 -1.43
CA ASP A 222 -23.10 9.45 -2.83
C ASP A 222 -21.82 8.62 -3.03
N ALA A 223 -21.07 8.34 -1.96
CA ALA A 223 -19.80 7.64 -2.06
C ALA A 223 -19.93 6.17 -2.46
N ILE A 224 -18.91 5.67 -3.15
CA ILE A 224 -18.64 4.25 -3.26
C ILE A 224 -17.69 3.89 -2.12
N PHE A 225 -18.07 2.93 -1.30
CA PHE A 225 -17.20 2.40 -0.25
C PHE A 225 -16.26 1.36 -0.84
N MET A 226 -14.97 1.61 -0.71
CA MET A 226 -13.88 0.70 -1.05
C MET A 226 -13.42 0.02 0.22
N GLN A 227 -14.05 -1.13 0.52
CA GLN A 227 -13.79 -1.89 1.74
C GLN A 227 -12.50 -2.68 1.59
N MET A 228 -11.46 -2.29 2.32
CA MET A 228 -10.23 -3.07 2.44
C MET A 228 -10.51 -4.36 3.22
N GLU A 229 -10.02 -5.49 2.73
CA GLU A 229 -10.15 -6.79 3.37
C GLU A 229 -8.80 -7.32 3.83
N ILE A 230 -8.73 -7.71 5.09
CA ILE A 230 -7.61 -8.48 5.64
C ILE A 230 -8.01 -9.96 5.55
N PRO A 231 -7.37 -10.80 4.72
CA PRO A 231 -7.84 -12.15 4.41
C PRO A 231 -8.12 -13.02 5.65
N THR A 232 -7.27 -12.92 6.67
CA THR A 232 -7.43 -13.68 7.93
C THR A 232 -8.62 -13.23 8.78
N LEU A 233 -9.10 -12.00 8.60
CA LEU A 233 -10.20 -11.40 9.34
C LEU A 233 -11.50 -11.29 8.54
N ALA A 234 -11.43 -11.44 7.22
CA ALA A 234 -12.56 -11.24 6.32
C ALA A 234 -13.82 -12.03 6.72
N PRO A 235 -13.75 -13.35 7.06
CA PRO A 235 -14.95 -14.11 7.42
C PRO A 235 -15.61 -13.61 8.70
N GLN A 236 -14.85 -13.09 9.65
CA GLN A 236 -15.40 -12.50 10.88
C GLN A 236 -15.98 -11.12 10.59
N THR A 237 -15.26 -10.29 9.84
CA THR A 237 -15.74 -8.95 9.43
C THR A 237 -17.07 -9.06 8.69
N GLU A 238 -17.21 -9.97 7.74
CA GLU A 238 -18.47 -10.19 7.01
C GLU A 238 -19.64 -10.51 7.95
N ARG A 239 -19.44 -11.41 8.90
CA ARG A 239 -20.49 -11.76 9.88
C ARG A 239 -20.89 -10.55 10.72
N VAL A 240 -19.91 -9.85 11.28
CA VAL A 240 -20.17 -8.68 12.14
C VAL A 240 -20.88 -7.57 11.36
N LEU A 241 -20.50 -7.32 10.10
CA LEU A 241 -21.17 -6.33 9.25
C LEU A 241 -22.59 -6.77 8.85
N ALA A 242 -22.82 -8.07 8.63
CA ALA A 242 -24.15 -8.59 8.34
C ALA A 242 -25.13 -8.37 9.51
N ASP A 243 -24.62 -8.50 10.75
CA ASP A 243 -25.41 -8.33 11.97
C ASP A 243 -25.53 -6.85 12.40
N SER A 244 -24.71 -5.96 11.86
CA SER A 244 -24.68 -4.54 12.22
C SER A 244 -25.85 -3.77 11.58
N GLN A 245 -26.87 -3.44 12.36
CA GLN A 245 -28.00 -2.64 11.88
C GLN A 245 -27.57 -1.26 11.38
N LEU A 246 -26.54 -0.67 11.97
CA LEU A 246 -26.05 0.64 11.57
C LEU A 246 -25.36 0.55 10.20
N TRP A 247 -24.50 -0.44 9.99
CA TRP A 247 -23.89 -0.70 8.68
C TRP A 247 -24.94 -0.92 7.60
N GLN A 248 -25.93 -1.77 7.86
CA GLN A 248 -26.99 -2.09 6.89
C GLN A 248 -27.88 -0.88 6.51
N ARG A 249 -27.90 0.16 7.36
CA ARG A 249 -28.66 1.40 7.10
C ARG A 249 -27.86 2.45 6.34
N LEU A 250 -26.53 2.30 6.18
CA LEU A 250 -25.73 3.25 5.43
C LEU A 250 -26.22 3.38 3.98
N PRO A 251 -26.32 4.60 3.42
CA PRO A 251 -26.82 4.80 2.04
C PRO A 251 -26.01 4.01 1.01
N ALA A 252 -24.69 3.99 1.10
CA ALA A 252 -23.82 3.23 0.20
C ALA A 252 -24.10 1.72 0.26
N VAL A 253 -24.31 1.16 1.46
CA VAL A 253 -24.62 -0.26 1.67
C VAL A 253 -25.97 -0.63 1.10
N ARG A 254 -27.00 0.14 1.42
CA ARG A 254 -28.37 -0.07 0.92
C ARG A 254 -28.47 -0.02 -0.61
N GLN A 255 -27.63 0.78 -1.24
CA GLN A 255 -27.60 0.97 -2.69
C GLN A 255 -26.58 0.05 -3.40
N GLY A 256 -25.99 -0.90 -2.67
CA GLY A 256 -25.02 -1.85 -3.23
C GLY A 256 -23.71 -1.21 -3.70
N ARG A 257 -23.36 -0.03 -3.18
CA ARG A 257 -22.15 0.72 -3.53
C ARG A 257 -20.99 0.43 -2.56
N VAL A 258 -20.80 -0.85 -2.25
CA VAL A 258 -19.67 -1.34 -1.46
C VAL A 258 -18.90 -2.32 -2.33
N ASN A 259 -17.67 -1.95 -2.68
CA ASN A 259 -16.75 -2.78 -3.44
C ASN A 259 -15.60 -3.21 -2.55
N ARG A 260 -15.11 -4.43 -2.76
CA ARG A 260 -14.01 -4.99 -1.99
C ARG A 260 -12.68 -4.62 -2.61
N LEU A 261 -11.75 -4.18 -1.78
CA LEU A 261 -10.34 -4.06 -2.12
C LEU A 261 -9.57 -5.19 -1.42
N GLY A 262 -8.67 -5.81 -2.15
CA GLY A 262 -7.68 -6.69 -1.54
C GLY A 262 -6.83 -5.93 -0.51
N GLN A 263 -6.13 -6.67 0.33
CA GLN A 263 -5.20 -6.09 1.29
C GLN A 263 -4.09 -5.32 0.56
N PHE A 264 -3.78 -4.14 1.07
CA PHE A 264 -2.65 -3.34 0.64
C PHE A 264 -1.93 -2.76 1.87
N TYR A 265 -0.69 -2.33 1.68
CA TYR A 265 0.07 -1.67 2.74
C TYR A 265 0.04 -0.15 2.53
N PRO A 266 -0.57 0.63 3.46
CA PRO A 266 -0.81 2.07 3.25
C PRO A 266 0.44 2.95 3.40
N PHE A 267 1.59 2.36 3.72
CA PHE A 267 2.88 3.04 3.88
C PHE A 267 3.94 2.50 2.92
N GLY A 268 3.54 1.76 1.88
CA GLY A 268 4.45 1.23 0.87
C GLY A 268 4.92 2.29 -0.13
N GLY A 269 5.89 1.92 -0.96
CA GLY A 269 6.48 2.77 -1.98
C GLY A 269 5.70 2.80 -3.30
N CYS A 270 6.42 2.97 -4.41
CA CYS A 270 5.80 3.16 -5.73
C CYS A 270 5.07 1.92 -6.28
N LEU A 271 5.50 0.70 -5.94
CA LEU A 271 4.77 -0.51 -6.36
C LEU A 271 3.47 -0.67 -5.57
N SER A 272 3.48 -0.37 -4.27
CA SER A 272 2.27 -0.37 -3.43
C SER A 272 1.25 0.69 -3.90
N THR A 273 1.71 1.88 -4.28
CA THR A 273 0.82 2.91 -4.85
C THR A 273 0.20 2.45 -6.17
N LEU A 274 0.99 1.84 -7.05
CA LEU A 274 0.51 1.29 -8.31
C LEU A 274 -0.45 0.11 -8.10
N HIS A 275 -0.15 -0.77 -7.15
CA HIS A 275 -1.01 -1.89 -6.79
C HIS A 275 -2.39 -1.41 -6.31
N LEU A 276 -2.42 -0.43 -5.41
CA LEU A 276 -3.68 0.17 -4.95
C LEU A 276 -4.44 0.85 -6.09
N ALA A 277 -3.75 1.57 -6.99
CA ALA A 277 -4.37 2.20 -8.14
C ALA A 277 -5.03 1.16 -9.06
N ALA A 278 -4.36 0.05 -9.33
CA ALA A 278 -4.91 -1.05 -10.11
C ALA A 278 -6.15 -1.68 -9.44
N ALA A 279 -6.08 -1.90 -8.11
CA ALA A 279 -7.19 -2.43 -7.33
C ALA A 279 -8.41 -1.48 -7.34
N LEU A 280 -8.20 -0.17 -7.19
CA LEU A 280 -9.25 0.84 -7.28
C LEU A 280 -9.87 0.86 -8.67
N THR A 281 -9.07 0.84 -9.73
CA THR A 281 -9.58 0.85 -11.12
C THR A 281 -10.39 -0.40 -11.42
N ALA A 282 -10.01 -1.56 -10.89
CA ALA A 282 -10.77 -2.79 -11.04
C ALA A 282 -12.08 -2.81 -10.23
N ALA A 283 -12.10 -2.12 -9.10
CA ALA A 283 -13.24 -2.09 -8.20
C ALA A 283 -14.26 -0.98 -8.52
N VAL A 284 -13.85 0.12 -9.15
CA VAL A 284 -14.76 1.17 -9.65
C VAL A 284 -15.34 0.69 -10.98
N PRO A 285 -16.68 0.73 -11.19
CA PRO A 285 -17.29 0.35 -12.47
C PRO A 285 -16.68 1.11 -13.65
N ASP A 286 -16.43 0.41 -14.76
CA ASP A 286 -15.89 1.01 -15.97
C ASP A 286 -16.98 1.82 -16.70
N ARG A 287 -16.61 2.93 -17.33
CA ARG A 287 -17.50 3.75 -18.18
C ARG A 287 -18.16 2.98 -19.33
N SER A 288 -17.60 1.85 -19.71
CA SER A 288 -18.06 1.03 -20.85
C SER A 288 -19.26 0.11 -20.51
N GLY A 289 -19.76 0.10 -19.25
CA GLY A 289 -20.87 -0.75 -18.81
C GLY A 289 -22.28 -0.20 -19.07
N GLU A 290 -22.44 1.04 -19.52
CA GLU A 290 -23.75 1.68 -19.81
C GLU A 290 -24.11 1.68 -21.30
N GLY A 291 -23.67 0.69 -22.05
CA GLY A 291 -23.89 0.68 -23.50
C GLY A 291 -23.95 -0.69 -24.14
N ALA A 292 -24.69 -1.65 -23.54
CA ALA A 292 -25.16 -2.81 -24.30
C ALA A 292 -26.65 -3.05 -23.97
N PRO A 293 -27.53 -2.96 -24.99
CA PRO A 293 -28.98 -3.17 -24.86
C PRO A 293 -29.33 -4.62 -24.49
#